data_77417b56d019ba0f191f64b5099131c5
#
_entry.id   77417b56d019ba0f191f64b5099131c5
#
_cell.length_a   1.000
_cell.length_b   1.000
_cell.length_c   1.000
_cell.angle_alpha   90.00
_cell.angle_beta   90.00
_cell.angle_gamma   90.00
#
_symmetry.space_group_name_H-M   'P 1'
#
loop_
_entity.id
_entity.type
_entity.pdbx_description
1 polymer ?
#
loop_
_entity_poly.entity_id
_entity_poly.type
_entity_poly.pdbx_seq_one_letter_code
_entity_poly.pdbx_strand_id
1 'polypeptide(L)'
;MKLAFSSNAFKKFSLEQCIPLISQIGYSGIEILCDVPHAYPPKDLDVIKIRSLLSEHNLEISNLNSFTLYAIRDTYHPSWVEDISSLRHIRFEHTKNCIELARRLGCKFVSTEGGGPLLKKSYQSLRRRFKKEMNALSRYAEDQGIKVLIEPEPGLLLESSRDFLSFIKGIESEYIRLNFDIAHFYCAREDPAEMVHRLSDFIEHFHLSDIATSRIHNHLIPGEGSIDFKSVFRAIVEFGYKGHVTVELYPYQNNPVFAGARAFEFLRGLLLEI
;
A
#
# COMPACT_ATOMS: atom_id res chain seq x y z
N MET A 1 -17.65 -0.79 2.18
CA MET A 1 -16.26 -0.32 2.03
C MET A 1 -16.21 1.19 2.13
N LYS A 2 -15.05 1.77 2.46
CA LYS A 2 -14.82 3.20 2.60
C LYS A 2 -13.75 3.63 1.60
N LEU A 3 -13.72 4.90 1.19
CA LEU A 3 -12.66 5.43 0.33
C LEU A 3 -11.61 6.18 1.14
N ALA A 4 -10.34 5.92 0.86
CA ALA A 4 -9.20 6.66 1.39
C ALA A 4 -8.31 7.17 0.25
N PHE A 5 -7.44 8.14 0.55
CA PHE A 5 -6.48 8.66 -0.40
C PHE A 5 -5.07 8.62 0.18
N SER A 6 -4.11 8.15 -0.61
CA SER A 6 -2.72 8.08 -0.19
C SER A 6 -2.05 9.45 -0.19
N SER A 7 -1.37 9.77 0.88
CA SER A 7 -0.57 10.99 0.97
C SER A 7 0.61 10.99 0.00
N ASN A 8 0.96 9.86 -0.62
CA ASN A 8 2.06 9.79 -1.60
C ASN A 8 1.84 10.63 -2.87
N ALA A 9 0.61 11.05 -3.16
CA ALA A 9 0.32 12.05 -4.18
C ALA A 9 0.69 13.47 -3.76
N PHE A 10 0.87 13.74 -2.47
CA PHE A 10 1.09 15.06 -1.88
C PHE A 10 2.56 15.33 -1.53
N LYS A 11 3.51 14.84 -2.31
CA LYS A 11 4.96 14.98 -2.00
C LYS A 11 5.48 16.43 -1.93
N LYS A 12 4.66 17.42 -2.31
CA LYS A 12 4.98 18.86 -2.20
C LYS A 12 4.32 19.53 -0.99
N PHE A 13 3.64 18.77 -0.14
CA PHE A 13 2.92 19.24 1.03
C PHE A 13 3.43 18.52 2.27
N SER A 14 3.33 19.15 3.44
CA SER A 14 3.53 18.44 4.69
C SER A 14 2.33 17.53 5.00
N LEU A 15 2.50 16.55 5.88
CA LEU A 15 1.40 15.67 6.29
C LEU A 15 0.23 16.46 6.90
N GLU A 16 0.52 17.51 7.66
CA GLU A 16 -0.48 18.39 8.27
C GLU A 16 -1.29 19.17 7.21
N GLN A 17 -0.69 19.47 6.07
CA GLN A 17 -1.40 20.10 4.94
C GLN A 17 -2.24 19.07 4.17
N CYS A 18 -1.78 17.80 4.06
CA CYS A 18 -2.50 16.76 3.36
C CYS A 18 -3.83 16.41 4.03
N ILE A 19 -3.85 16.31 5.37
CA ILE A 19 -5.01 15.85 6.14
C ILE A 19 -6.26 16.70 5.83
N PRO A 20 -6.26 18.03 5.98
CA PRO A 20 -7.44 18.85 5.67
C PRO A 20 -7.83 18.79 4.19
N LEU A 21 -6.86 18.73 3.26
CA LEU A 21 -7.15 18.68 1.83
C LEU A 21 -7.85 17.36 1.44
N ILE A 22 -7.40 16.23 1.97
CA ILE A 22 -8.01 14.91 1.71
C ILE A 22 -9.43 14.86 2.28
N SER A 23 -9.64 15.38 3.48
CA SER A 23 -10.98 15.50 4.07
C SER A 23 -11.92 16.39 3.25
N GLN A 24 -11.45 17.55 2.79
CA GLN A 24 -12.23 18.48 1.97
C GLN A 24 -12.67 17.88 0.62
N ILE A 25 -11.89 16.97 0.04
CA ILE A 25 -12.29 16.22 -1.17
C ILE A 25 -13.49 15.30 -0.87
N GLY A 26 -13.61 14.78 0.36
CA GLY A 26 -14.68 13.90 0.81
C GLY A 26 -14.25 12.48 1.18
N TYR A 27 -12.96 12.17 1.15
CA TYR A 27 -12.45 10.87 1.62
C TYR A 27 -12.68 10.70 3.12
N SER A 28 -12.92 9.47 3.55
CA SER A 28 -13.09 9.11 4.97
C SER A 28 -11.82 8.56 5.60
N GLY A 29 -10.78 8.35 4.80
CA GLY A 29 -9.50 7.82 5.25
C GLY A 29 -8.31 8.40 4.52
N ILE A 30 -7.15 8.30 5.17
CA ILE A 30 -5.84 8.65 4.62
C ILE A 30 -4.89 7.48 4.80
N GLU A 31 -4.13 7.18 3.76
CA GLU A 31 -2.89 6.41 3.89
C GLU A 31 -1.72 7.36 4.09
N ILE A 32 -0.88 7.07 5.08
CA ILE A 32 0.28 7.89 5.39
C ILE A 32 1.54 7.28 4.79
N LEU A 33 2.21 8.02 3.90
CA LEU A 33 3.53 7.67 3.39
C LEU A 33 4.57 7.73 4.52
N CYS A 34 5.20 6.60 4.83
CA CYS A 34 6.27 6.50 5.83
C CYS A 34 7.65 6.82 5.22
N ASP A 35 7.71 7.85 4.42
CA ASP A 35 8.91 8.37 3.77
C ASP A 35 8.85 9.90 3.70
N VAL A 36 9.88 10.54 3.16
CA VAL A 36 9.88 11.98 2.91
C VAL A 36 8.80 12.36 1.89
N PRO A 37 8.08 13.47 2.09
CA PRO A 37 8.24 14.47 3.16
C PRO A 37 7.33 14.26 4.37
N HIS A 38 6.66 13.10 4.52
CA HIS A 38 5.59 12.92 5.50
C HIS A 38 6.07 12.32 6.82
N ALA A 39 6.11 10.97 6.94
CA ALA A 39 6.43 10.30 8.20
C ALA A 39 7.84 9.69 8.18
N TYR A 40 8.86 10.51 7.97
CA TYR A 40 10.26 10.09 8.00
C TYR A 40 11.14 11.05 8.81
N PRO A 41 11.98 10.55 9.73
CA PRO A 41 11.96 9.18 10.26
C PRO A 41 10.65 8.89 11.02
N PRO A 42 10.08 7.64 10.93
CA PRO A 42 8.78 7.36 11.56
C PRO A 42 8.71 7.63 13.06
N LYS A 43 9.83 7.43 13.77
CA LYS A 43 9.94 7.66 15.22
C LYS A 43 9.80 9.13 15.63
N ASP A 44 10.12 10.06 14.72
CA ASP A 44 10.19 11.51 15.02
C ASP A 44 8.85 12.22 14.71
N LEU A 45 7.85 11.50 14.14
CA LEU A 45 6.54 12.07 13.85
C LEU A 45 5.83 12.49 15.16
N ASP A 46 5.30 13.72 15.18
CA ASP A 46 4.44 14.20 16.26
C ASP A 46 3.06 13.54 16.21
N VAL A 47 2.98 12.37 16.84
CA VAL A 47 1.77 11.54 16.87
C VAL A 47 0.58 12.25 17.51
N ILE A 48 0.82 13.08 18.53
CA ILE A 48 -0.26 13.79 19.23
C ILE A 48 -0.90 14.79 18.28
N LYS A 49 -0.09 15.59 17.60
CA LYS A 49 -0.54 16.58 16.62
C LYS A 49 -1.28 15.91 15.45
N ILE A 50 -0.72 14.83 14.87
CA ILE A 50 -1.35 14.13 13.76
C ILE A 50 -2.69 13.51 14.17
N ARG A 51 -2.78 12.87 15.33
CA ARG A 51 -4.04 12.32 15.83
C ARG A 51 -5.09 13.41 16.06
N SER A 52 -4.70 14.58 16.56
CA SER A 52 -5.60 15.72 16.74
C SER A 52 -6.16 16.18 15.40
N LEU A 53 -5.31 16.38 14.39
CA LEU A 53 -5.72 16.77 13.04
C LEU A 53 -6.64 15.74 12.37
N LEU A 54 -6.32 14.45 12.47
CA LEU A 54 -7.16 13.39 11.94
C LEU A 54 -8.56 13.40 12.58
N SER A 55 -8.62 13.58 13.89
CA SER A 55 -9.89 13.68 14.64
C SER A 55 -10.69 14.92 14.24
N GLU A 56 -10.04 16.08 14.13
CA GLU A 56 -10.67 17.35 13.72
C GLU A 56 -11.28 17.24 12.31
N HIS A 57 -10.61 16.53 11.41
CA HIS A 57 -11.04 16.34 10.02
C HIS A 57 -11.83 15.05 9.77
N ASN A 58 -12.17 14.27 10.80
CA ASN A 58 -12.91 13.01 10.72
C ASN A 58 -12.28 12.00 9.75
N LEU A 59 -10.95 11.91 9.70
CA LEU A 59 -10.22 10.95 8.89
C LEU A 59 -9.73 9.76 9.73
N GLU A 60 -9.95 8.55 9.21
CA GLU A 60 -9.35 7.33 9.72
C GLU A 60 -8.02 7.05 8.97
N ILE A 61 -7.05 6.43 9.64
CA ILE A 61 -5.84 5.94 8.94
C ILE A 61 -6.17 4.60 8.31
N SER A 62 -6.08 4.51 6.98
CA SER A 62 -6.33 3.26 6.25
C SER A 62 -5.13 2.30 6.32
N ASN A 63 -3.92 2.83 6.21
CA ASN A 63 -2.66 2.09 6.18
C ASN A 63 -1.47 3.03 6.42
N LEU A 64 -0.34 2.50 6.88
CA LEU A 64 0.95 3.18 6.80
C LEU A 64 1.77 2.55 5.66
N ASN A 65 2.12 3.35 4.67
CA ASN A 65 2.84 2.89 3.49
C ASN A 65 4.36 3.02 3.70
N SER A 66 5.04 1.89 3.95
CA SER A 66 6.51 1.82 4.08
C SER A 66 7.20 1.31 2.82
N PHE A 67 6.53 1.39 1.67
CA PHE A 67 7.01 0.85 0.41
C PHE A 67 8.30 1.56 -0.07
N THR A 68 8.25 2.88 -0.23
CA THR A 68 9.41 3.66 -0.70
C THR A 68 10.39 3.98 0.42
N LEU A 69 11.61 4.35 0.02
CA LEU A 69 12.64 4.82 0.96
C LEU A 69 13.53 5.88 0.31
N TYR A 70 12.90 6.89 -0.31
CA TYR A 70 13.58 8.03 -0.95
C TYR A 70 14.50 8.80 -0.01
N ALA A 71 14.16 8.85 1.27
CA ALA A 71 15.01 9.45 2.30
C ALA A 71 16.41 8.82 2.35
N ILE A 72 16.57 7.58 1.90
CA ILE A 72 17.84 6.85 1.89
C ILE A 72 18.37 6.70 0.47
N ARG A 73 17.52 6.28 -0.50
CA ARG A 73 17.97 6.01 -1.85
C ARG A 73 16.94 6.29 -2.95
N ASP A 74 15.98 5.36 -3.17
CA ASP A 74 14.98 5.48 -4.23
C ASP A 74 13.71 4.66 -3.90
N THR A 75 12.80 4.51 -4.89
CA THR A 75 11.53 3.79 -4.71
C THR A 75 11.72 2.37 -4.17
N TYR A 76 12.70 1.64 -4.72
CA TYR A 76 12.86 0.20 -4.48
C TYR A 76 14.09 -0.15 -3.65
N HIS A 77 14.97 0.81 -3.38
CA HIS A 77 16.21 0.57 -2.65
C HIS A 77 16.35 1.47 -1.42
N PRO A 78 16.86 0.95 -0.30
CA PRO A 78 17.22 -0.46 -0.07
C PRO A 78 15.99 -1.38 -0.05
N SER A 79 16.11 -2.55 -0.68
CA SER A 79 15.06 -3.57 -0.77
C SER A 79 15.27 -4.72 0.23
N TRP A 80 14.26 -5.61 0.36
CA TRP A 80 14.36 -6.82 1.17
C TRP A 80 15.37 -7.85 0.65
N VAL A 81 15.72 -7.76 -0.63
CA VAL A 81 16.59 -8.75 -1.29
C VAL A 81 17.98 -8.24 -1.62
N GLU A 82 18.36 -7.07 -1.14
CA GLU A 82 19.70 -6.51 -1.32
C GLU A 82 20.81 -7.54 -1.06
N ASP A 83 21.91 -7.46 -1.81
CA ASP A 83 23.07 -8.32 -1.58
C ASP A 83 23.82 -7.95 -0.31
N ILE A 84 23.91 -6.68 -0.03
CA ILE A 84 24.59 -6.13 1.14
C ILE A 84 23.65 -6.22 2.35
N SER A 85 24.06 -6.95 3.38
CA SER A 85 23.23 -7.19 4.56
C SER A 85 22.87 -5.92 5.33
N SER A 86 23.77 -4.93 5.39
CA SER A 86 23.47 -3.64 6.02
C SER A 86 22.34 -2.87 5.33
N LEU A 87 22.21 -2.97 4.00
CA LEU A 87 21.11 -2.35 3.27
C LEU A 87 19.77 -3.05 3.58
N ARG A 88 19.75 -4.39 3.67
CA ARG A 88 18.55 -5.12 4.12
C ARG A 88 18.18 -4.75 5.54
N HIS A 89 19.18 -4.58 6.41
CA HIS A 89 18.95 -4.16 7.79
C HIS A 89 18.29 -2.76 7.85
N ILE A 90 18.70 -1.82 6.99
CA ILE A 90 18.04 -0.51 6.88
C ILE A 90 16.56 -0.68 6.52
N ARG A 91 16.22 -1.51 5.53
CA ARG A 91 14.83 -1.81 5.15
C ARG A 91 14.05 -2.44 6.33
N PHE A 92 14.65 -3.39 6.99
CA PHE A 92 14.05 -4.06 8.14
C PHE A 92 13.74 -3.07 9.27
N GLU A 93 14.72 -2.28 9.70
CA GLU A 93 14.54 -1.31 10.78
C GLU A 93 13.56 -0.19 10.40
N HIS A 94 13.56 0.24 9.14
CA HIS A 94 12.55 1.19 8.67
C HIS A 94 11.14 0.63 8.83
N THR A 95 10.86 -0.56 8.31
CA THR A 95 9.52 -1.16 8.40
C THR A 95 9.15 -1.46 9.86
N LYS A 96 10.10 -1.87 10.69
CA LYS A 96 9.90 -2.04 12.13
C LYS A 96 9.51 -0.73 12.82
N ASN A 97 10.17 0.39 12.49
CA ASN A 97 9.82 1.71 13.00
C ASN A 97 8.42 2.16 12.51
N CYS A 98 8.01 1.75 11.29
CA CYS A 98 6.65 1.99 10.79
C CYS A 98 5.60 1.17 11.57
N ILE A 99 5.90 -0.07 11.96
CA ILE A 99 5.04 -0.89 12.83
C ILE A 99 4.83 -0.21 14.19
N GLU A 100 5.91 0.30 14.79
CA GLU A 100 5.81 1.05 16.05
C GLU A 100 4.98 2.33 15.89
N LEU A 101 5.19 3.08 14.81
CA LEU A 101 4.38 4.25 14.48
C LEU A 101 2.91 3.88 14.29
N ALA A 102 2.60 2.78 13.59
CA ALA A 102 1.24 2.29 13.38
C ALA A 102 0.54 2.05 14.72
N ARG A 103 1.20 1.37 15.66
CA ARG A 103 0.68 1.16 17.01
C ARG A 103 0.41 2.49 17.74
N ARG A 104 1.34 3.45 17.68
CA ARG A 104 1.19 4.77 18.31
C ARG A 104 0.04 5.60 17.71
N LEU A 105 -0.19 5.48 16.40
CA LEU A 105 -1.27 6.16 15.69
C LEU A 105 -2.61 5.43 15.78
N GLY A 106 -2.64 4.16 16.19
CA GLY A 106 -3.86 3.32 16.21
C GLY A 106 -4.21 2.74 14.84
N CYS A 107 -3.26 2.70 13.90
CA CYS A 107 -3.41 2.01 12.62
C CYS A 107 -3.14 0.51 12.80
N LYS A 108 -3.80 -0.33 11.98
CA LYS A 108 -3.67 -1.80 12.08
C LYS A 108 -2.69 -2.37 11.07
N PHE A 109 -2.29 -1.61 10.06
CA PHE A 109 -1.61 -2.09 8.88
C PHE A 109 -0.36 -1.26 8.54
N VAL A 110 0.66 -1.96 8.06
CA VAL A 110 1.85 -1.36 7.43
C VAL A 110 2.11 -2.11 6.13
N SER A 111 2.02 -1.45 4.98
CA SER A 111 2.36 -2.07 3.69
C SER A 111 3.85 -1.95 3.37
N THR A 112 4.35 -2.90 2.60
CA THR A 112 5.72 -2.95 2.10
C THR A 112 5.78 -3.62 0.73
N GLU A 113 6.86 -3.38 0.00
CA GLU A 113 7.09 -3.92 -1.34
C GLU A 113 7.12 -5.45 -1.40
N GLY A 114 6.89 -6.01 -2.59
CA GLY A 114 6.94 -7.44 -2.92
C GLY A 114 8.35 -8.04 -2.98
N GLY A 115 9.27 -7.61 -2.11
CA GLY A 115 10.62 -8.14 -1.96
C GLY A 115 11.70 -7.32 -2.63
N GLY A 116 11.39 -6.54 -3.65
CA GLY A 116 12.30 -5.67 -4.39
C GLY A 116 12.67 -6.19 -5.78
N PRO A 117 13.42 -5.38 -6.57
CA PRO A 117 13.82 -5.72 -7.92
C PRO A 117 14.65 -7.00 -8.00
N LEU A 118 14.52 -7.71 -9.13
CA LEU A 118 15.31 -8.91 -9.37
C LEU A 118 16.79 -8.57 -9.55
N LEU A 119 17.62 -9.14 -8.70
CA LEU A 119 19.06 -9.04 -8.77
C LEU A 119 19.64 -10.14 -9.67
N LYS A 120 20.95 -10.05 -10.00
CA LYS A 120 21.68 -11.11 -10.73
C LYS A 120 21.88 -12.38 -9.88
N LYS A 121 20.80 -12.90 -9.32
CA LYS A 121 20.74 -14.14 -8.51
C LYS A 121 19.53 -14.96 -8.89
N SER A 122 19.55 -16.24 -8.51
CA SER A 122 18.40 -17.09 -8.78
C SER A 122 17.17 -16.59 -8.00
N TYR A 123 16.02 -16.58 -8.64
CA TYR A 123 14.72 -16.25 -8.05
C TYR A 123 14.49 -16.98 -6.72
N GLN A 124 14.82 -18.27 -6.67
CA GLN A 124 14.68 -19.08 -5.45
C GLN A 124 15.56 -18.60 -4.31
N SER A 125 16.77 -18.10 -4.60
CA SER A 125 17.67 -17.54 -3.59
C SER A 125 17.12 -16.23 -3.01
N LEU A 126 16.64 -15.33 -3.88
CA LEU A 126 16.03 -14.07 -3.47
C LEU A 126 14.76 -14.32 -2.65
N ARG A 127 13.94 -15.26 -3.08
CA ARG A 127 12.72 -15.65 -2.39
C ARG A 127 12.98 -16.22 -0.98
N ARG A 128 13.99 -17.08 -0.84
CA ARG A 128 14.41 -17.61 0.48
C ARG A 128 14.89 -16.48 1.41
N ARG A 129 15.61 -15.51 0.85
CA ARG A 129 16.06 -14.32 1.58
C ARG A 129 14.88 -13.50 2.08
N PHE A 130 13.97 -13.13 1.19
CA PHE A 130 12.77 -12.36 1.53
C PHE A 130 11.92 -13.07 2.58
N LYS A 131 11.71 -14.38 2.43
CA LYS A 131 10.99 -15.19 3.40
C LYS A 131 11.62 -15.15 4.80
N LYS A 132 12.95 -15.21 4.86
CA LYS A 132 13.67 -15.11 6.13
C LYS A 132 13.43 -13.77 6.82
N GLU A 133 13.49 -12.67 6.07
CA GLU A 133 13.23 -11.31 6.59
C GLU A 133 11.77 -11.19 7.06
N MET A 134 10.81 -11.67 6.29
CA MET A 134 9.39 -11.63 6.66
C MET A 134 9.06 -12.47 7.90
N ASN A 135 9.65 -13.67 8.05
CA ASN A 135 9.48 -14.47 9.26
C ASN A 135 10.12 -13.82 10.49
N ALA A 136 11.19 -13.06 10.33
CA ALA A 136 11.78 -12.30 11.43
C ALA A 136 10.92 -11.11 11.82
N LEU A 137 10.39 -10.38 10.80
CA LEU A 137 9.55 -9.21 11.00
C LEU A 137 8.17 -9.58 11.57
N SER A 138 7.60 -10.73 11.17
CA SER A 138 6.27 -11.16 11.61
C SER A 138 6.15 -11.34 13.12
N ARG A 139 7.21 -11.82 13.77
CA ARG A 139 7.23 -11.95 15.24
C ARG A 139 7.09 -10.60 15.93
N TYR A 140 7.85 -9.60 15.44
CA TYR A 140 7.74 -8.25 15.96
C TYR A 140 6.36 -7.62 15.67
N ALA A 141 5.84 -7.85 14.46
CA ALA A 141 4.52 -7.38 14.06
C ALA A 141 3.41 -7.97 14.95
N GLU A 142 3.50 -9.27 15.28
CA GLU A 142 2.61 -9.98 16.19
C GLU A 142 2.65 -9.39 17.60
N ASP A 143 3.86 -9.19 18.16
CA ASP A 143 4.05 -8.57 19.48
C ASP A 143 3.43 -7.16 19.56
N GLN A 144 3.38 -6.43 18.44
CA GLN A 144 2.78 -5.10 18.36
C GLN A 144 1.29 -5.11 17.98
N GLY A 145 0.74 -6.26 17.56
CA GLY A 145 -0.63 -6.40 17.06
C GLY A 145 -0.88 -5.70 15.72
N ILE A 146 0.17 -5.53 14.89
CA ILE A 146 0.13 -4.82 13.61
C ILE A 146 0.41 -5.80 12.47
N LYS A 147 -0.45 -5.86 11.46
CA LYS A 147 -0.22 -6.69 10.27
C LYS A 147 0.68 -5.97 9.26
N VAL A 148 1.64 -6.70 8.71
CA VAL A 148 2.48 -6.25 7.60
C VAL A 148 1.90 -6.79 6.30
N LEU A 149 1.61 -5.88 5.38
CA LEU A 149 0.94 -6.20 4.13
C LEU A 149 1.96 -6.15 2.98
N ILE A 150 2.22 -7.29 2.37
CA ILE A 150 3.06 -7.37 1.18
C ILE A 150 2.24 -6.91 -0.02
N GLU A 151 2.83 -6.05 -0.82
CA GLU A 151 2.26 -5.54 -2.06
C GLU A 151 3.02 -6.09 -3.27
N PRO A 152 2.47 -7.09 -3.98
CA PRO A 152 3.03 -7.53 -5.25
C PRO A 152 2.98 -6.41 -6.29
N GLU A 153 4.09 -6.22 -7.02
CA GLU A 153 4.19 -5.15 -8.02
C GLU A 153 4.95 -5.62 -9.26
N PRO A 154 4.55 -5.19 -10.47
CA PRO A 154 5.25 -5.50 -11.71
C PRO A 154 6.75 -5.19 -11.65
N GLY A 155 7.58 -6.16 -12.02
CA GLY A 155 9.05 -6.02 -12.01
C GLY A 155 9.73 -6.32 -10.68
N LEU A 156 8.98 -6.62 -9.62
CA LEU A 156 9.53 -7.05 -8.33
C LEU A 156 9.58 -8.58 -8.20
N LEU A 157 10.16 -9.05 -7.09
CA LEU A 157 10.29 -10.48 -6.80
C LEU A 157 8.94 -11.20 -6.72
N LEU A 158 7.93 -10.53 -6.15
CA LEU A 158 6.54 -10.97 -6.18
C LEU A 158 5.76 -9.97 -7.04
N GLU A 159 5.31 -10.40 -8.23
CA GLU A 159 4.55 -9.51 -9.12
C GLU A 159 3.14 -10.03 -9.45
N SER A 160 2.85 -11.29 -9.18
CA SER A 160 1.59 -11.93 -9.53
C SER A 160 0.92 -12.62 -8.34
N SER A 161 -0.37 -12.97 -8.50
CA SER A 161 -1.11 -13.77 -7.52
C SER A 161 -0.44 -15.12 -7.27
N ARG A 162 0.13 -15.71 -8.32
CA ARG A 162 0.87 -16.98 -8.26
C ARG A 162 2.13 -16.84 -7.39
N ASP A 163 2.89 -15.75 -7.58
CA ASP A 163 4.11 -15.52 -6.80
C ASP A 163 3.77 -15.32 -5.33
N PHE A 164 2.76 -14.49 -5.04
CA PHE A 164 2.28 -14.26 -3.69
C PHE A 164 1.81 -15.55 -3.02
N LEU A 165 0.89 -16.30 -3.64
CA LEU A 165 0.37 -17.57 -3.08
C LEU A 165 1.48 -18.59 -2.84
N SER A 166 2.44 -18.67 -3.76
CA SER A 166 3.59 -19.55 -3.57
C SER A 166 4.49 -19.10 -2.43
N PHE A 167 4.64 -17.78 -2.23
CA PHE A 167 5.45 -17.20 -1.16
C PHE A 167 4.77 -17.37 0.21
N ILE A 168 3.50 -16.99 0.32
CA ILE A 168 2.79 -16.94 1.61
C ILE A 168 2.60 -18.32 2.24
N LYS A 169 2.50 -19.41 1.44
CA LYS A 169 2.46 -20.80 1.93
C LYS A 169 3.61 -21.19 2.85
N GLY A 170 4.68 -20.43 2.86
CA GLY A 170 5.82 -20.73 3.70
C GLY A 170 6.06 -19.66 4.78
N ILE A 171 5.10 -18.79 5.02
CA ILE A 171 5.04 -17.87 6.15
C ILE A 171 4.07 -18.48 7.16
N GLU A 172 4.52 -18.65 8.39
CA GLU A 172 3.75 -19.33 9.45
C GLU A 172 2.87 -18.35 10.25
N SER A 173 3.05 -17.04 10.03
CA SER A 173 2.39 -16.01 10.82
C SER A 173 1.19 -15.40 10.09
N GLU A 174 0.11 -15.20 10.82
CA GLU A 174 -1.07 -14.46 10.35
C GLU A 174 -0.86 -12.94 10.31
N TYR A 175 0.29 -12.45 10.75
CA TYR A 175 0.64 -11.04 10.72
C TYR A 175 1.33 -10.60 9.42
N ILE A 176 1.57 -11.52 8.48
CA ILE A 176 1.96 -11.20 7.09
C ILE A 176 0.75 -11.45 6.20
N ARG A 177 0.27 -10.42 5.51
CA ARG A 177 -0.95 -10.43 4.71
C ARG A 177 -0.72 -9.71 3.37
N LEU A 178 -1.77 -9.44 2.66
CA LEU A 178 -1.76 -8.85 1.32
C LEU A 178 -2.30 -7.41 1.35
N ASN A 179 -1.52 -6.46 0.83
CA ASN A 179 -2.04 -5.24 0.26
C ASN A 179 -2.36 -5.52 -1.21
N PHE A 180 -3.64 -5.54 -1.55
CA PHE A 180 -4.09 -5.88 -2.90
C PHE A 180 -4.14 -4.61 -3.74
N ASP A 181 -3.13 -4.38 -4.59
CA ASP A 181 -3.21 -3.31 -5.58
C ASP A 181 -3.91 -3.81 -6.85
N ILE A 182 -5.07 -3.22 -7.14
CA ILE A 182 -5.92 -3.55 -8.28
C ILE A 182 -5.17 -3.33 -9.60
N ALA A 183 -4.40 -2.23 -9.68
CA ALA A 183 -3.65 -1.87 -10.87
C ALA A 183 -2.48 -2.82 -11.13
N HIS A 184 -1.80 -3.28 -10.08
CA HIS A 184 -0.66 -4.19 -10.20
C HIS A 184 -1.09 -5.55 -10.76
N PHE A 185 -2.20 -6.13 -10.27
CA PHE A 185 -2.72 -7.39 -10.85
C PHE A 185 -3.18 -7.21 -12.29
N TYR A 186 -3.78 -6.06 -12.64
CA TYR A 186 -4.11 -5.76 -14.03
C TYR A 186 -2.86 -5.67 -14.92
N CYS A 187 -1.78 -5.03 -14.45
CA CYS A 187 -0.49 -4.99 -15.14
C CYS A 187 0.13 -6.39 -15.30
N ALA A 188 -0.01 -7.27 -14.30
CA ALA A 188 0.43 -8.66 -14.34
C ALA A 188 -0.41 -9.56 -15.28
N ARG A 189 -1.36 -8.96 -16.05
CA ARG A 189 -2.28 -9.64 -16.99
C ARG A 189 -3.27 -10.58 -16.30
N GLU A 190 -3.54 -10.38 -15.05
CA GLU A 190 -4.57 -11.06 -14.29
C GLU A 190 -5.86 -10.21 -14.31
N ASP A 191 -7.02 -10.85 -14.11
CA ASP A 191 -8.29 -10.14 -13.90
C ASP A 191 -8.40 -9.78 -12.42
N PRO A 192 -8.41 -8.47 -12.06
CA PRO A 192 -8.44 -8.09 -10.66
C PRO A 192 -9.68 -8.56 -9.90
N ALA A 193 -10.86 -8.64 -10.56
CA ALA A 193 -12.08 -9.14 -9.92
C ALA A 193 -11.97 -10.62 -9.56
N GLU A 194 -11.45 -11.44 -10.47
CA GLU A 194 -11.16 -12.85 -10.21
C GLU A 194 -10.12 -13.00 -9.09
N MET A 195 -9.08 -12.15 -9.10
CA MET A 195 -8.02 -12.22 -8.09
C MET A 195 -8.51 -11.80 -6.70
N VAL A 196 -9.50 -10.91 -6.56
CA VAL A 196 -10.15 -10.61 -5.27
C VAL A 196 -10.71 -11.88 -4.66
N HIS A 197 -11.48 -12.68 -5.42
CA HIS A 197 -12.02 -13.94 -4.91
C HIS A 197 -10.93 -14.95 -4.55
N ARG A 198 -9.93 -15.07 -5.43
CA ARG A 198 -8.83 -16.05 -5.26
C ARG A 198 -7.94 -15.78 -4.06
N LEU A 199 -7.75 -14.51 -3.70
CA LEU A 199 -6.83 -14.05 -2.65
C LEU A 199 -7.56 -13.58 -1.38
N SER A 200 -8.89 -13.72 -1.31
CA SER A 200 -9.75 -13.20 -0.25
C SER A 200 -9.24 -13.51 1.18
N ASP A 201 -8.72 -14.71 1.42
CA ASP A 201 -8.21 -15.12 2.73
C ASP A 201 -6.99 -14.31 3.22
N PHE A 202 -6.35 -13.56 2.32
CA PHE A 202 -5.12 -12.83 2.61
C PHE A 202 -5.28 -11.31 2.56
N ILE A 203 -6.32 -10.80 1.92
CA ILE A 203 -6.50 -9.36 1.68
C ILE A 203 -6.93 -8.64 2.96
N GLU A 204 -6.15 -7.64 3.36
CA GLU A 204 -6.48 -6.77 4.50
C GLU A 204 -6.63 -5.29 4.08
N HIS A 205 -6.12 -4.91 2.93
CA HIS A 205 -6.17 -3.56 2.40
C HIS A 205 -6.13 -3.57 0.87
N PHE A 206 -6.70 -2.53 0.26
CA PHE A 206 -6.70 -2.35 -1.20
C PHE A 206 -6.04 -1.04 -1.59
N HIS A 207 -5.15 -1.08 -2.58
CA HIS A 207 -4.77 0.07 -3.38
C HIS A 207 -5.54 0.10 -4.71
N LEU A 208 -5.75 1.31 -5.21
CA LEU A 208 -6.52 1.55 -6.41
C LEU A 208 -5.94 2.71 -7.21
N SER A 209 -5.63 2.44 -8.45
CA SER A 209 -5.42 3.40 -9.53
C SER A 209 -5.91 2.79 -10.83
N ASP A 210 -6.04 3.58 -11.91
CA ASP A 210 -6.38 3.02 -13.22
C ASP A 210 -5.12 2.82 -14.07
N ILE A 211 -5.24 1.98 -15.08
CA ILE A 211 -4.14 1.63 -15.99
C ILE A 211 -4.67 1.63 -17.43
N ALA A 212 -3.88 2.15 -18.36
CA ALA A 212 -4.19 2.11 -19.77
C ALA A 212 -4.25 0.66 -20.32
N THR A 213 -4.89 0.46 -21.48
CA THR A 213 -4.97 -0.84 -22.18
C THR A 213 -3.61 -1.46 -22.49
N SER A 214 -2.55 -0.67 -22.53
CA SER A 214 -1.16 -1.14 -22.70
C SER A 214 -0.66 -2.01 -21.54
N ARG A 215 -1.31 -1.90 -20.36
CA ARG A 215 -0.91 -2.55 -19.12
C ARG A 215 0.50 -2.18 -18.64
N ILE A 216 1.02 -1.05 -19.11
CA ILE A 216 2.26 -0.48 -18.58
C ILE A 216 1.94 0.13 -17.23
N HIS A 217 2.74 -0.19 -16.21
CA HIS A 217 2.59 0.33 -14.85
C HIS A 217 2.77 1.85 -14.82
N ASN A 218 1.68 2.57 -14.92
CA ASN A 218 1.60 4.02 -14.80
C ASN A 218 0.21 4.40 -14.29
N HIS A 219 0.13 4.86 -13.05
CA HIS A 219 -1.13 5.13 -12.39
C HIS A 219 -1.90 6.28 -13.05
N LEU A 220 -3.11 5.99 -13.49
CA LEU A 220 -4.08 6.96 -14.00
C LEU A 220 -5.18 7.19 -12.97
N ILE A 221 -5.86 8.32 -13.10
CA ILE A 221 -7.08 8.60 -12.31
C ILE A 221 -8.12 7.52 -12.63
N PRO A 222 -8.78 6.92 -11.63
CA PRO A 222 -9.87 5.97 -11.83
C PRO A 222 -10.92 6.48 -12.81
N GLY A 223 -11.21 5.67 -13.84
CA GLY A 223 -12.09 6.01 -14.97
C GLY A 223 -11.37 6.60 -16.19
N GLU A 224 -10.07 6.84 -16.14
CA GLU A 224 -9.27 7.33 -17.28
C GLU A 224 -8.45 6.21 -17.95
N GLY A 225 -8.53 4.99 -17.45
CA GLY A 225 -7.85 3.81 -17.99
C GLY A 225 -8.82 2.75 -18.50
N SER A 226 -8.52 1.49 -18.21
CA SER A 226 -9.22 0.34 -18.80
C SER A 226 -9.59 -0.74 -17.79
N ILE A 227 -9.46 -0.49 -16.50
CA ILE A 227 -9.84 -1.44 -15.45
C ILE A 227 -11.36 -1.43 -15.28
N ASP A 228 -12.00 -2.60 -15.29
CA ASP A 228 -13.43 -2.74 -14.97
C ASP A 228 -13.66 -2.65 -13.45
N PHE A 229 -13.66 -1.43 -12.93
CA PHE A 229 -13.89 -1.20 -11.51
C PHE A 229 -15.26 -1.67 -11.03
N LYS A 230 -16.28 -1.73 -11.90
CA LYS A 230 -17.59 -2.22 -11.51
C LYS A 230 -17.54 -3.70 -11.11
N SER A 231 -16.87 -4.51 -11.91
CA SER A 231 -16.65 -5.93 -11.59
C SER A 231 -15.77 -6.11 -10.35
N VAL A 232 -14.70 -5.32 -10.24
CA VAL A 232 -13.80 -5.38 -9.06
C VAL A 232 -14.55 -5.01 -7.77
N PHE A 233 -15.34 -3.94 -7.78
CA PHE A 233 -16.05 -3.52 -6.58
C PHE A 233 -17.17 -4.48 -6.19
N ARG A 234 -17.84 -5.12 -7.16
CA ARG A 234 -18.76 -6.22 -6.88
C ARG A 234 -18.06 -7.37 -6.16
N ALA A 235 -16.90 -7.80 -6.67
CA ALA A 235 -16.09 -8.84 -6.02
C ALA A 235 -15.69 -8.46 -4.59
N ILE A 236 -15.28 -7.20 -4.35
CA ILE A 236 -14.95 -6.69 -3.01
C ILE A 236 -16.17 -6.71 -2.08
N VAL A 237 -17.37 -6.36 -2.58
CA VAL A 237 -18.63 -6.42 -1.80
C VAL A 237 -19.02 -7.86 -1.49
N GLU A 238 -18.93 -8.76 -2.48
CA GLU A 238 -19.21 -10.19 -2.32
C GLU A 238 -18.25 -10.86 -1.33
N PHE A 239 -16.99 -10.45 -1.35
CA PHE A 239 -16.01 -10.84 -0.33
C PHE A 239 -16.39 -10.36 1.09
N GLY A 240 -17.28 -9.37 1.20
CA GLY A 240 -17.72 -8.82 2.49
C GLY A 240 -16.75 -7.82 3.11
N TYR A 241 -15.82 -7.26 2.33
CA TYR A 241 -14.83 -6.30 2.83
C TYR A 241 -15.47 -5.00 3.32
N LYS A 242 -15.09 -4.55 4.52
CA LYS A 242 -15.62 -3.33 5.18
C LYS A 242 -14.56 -2.24 5.40
N GLY A 243 -13.32 -2.53 5.07
CA GLY A 243 -12.20 -1.61 5.23
C GLY A 243 -12.14 -0.49 4.19
N HIS A 244 -10.98 0.13 4.08
CA HIS A 244 -10.72 1.18 3.10
C HIS A 244 -10.15 0.61 1.79
N VAL A 245 -10.62 1.18 0.67
CA VAL A 245 -9.96 1.10 -0.63
C VAL A 245 -9.25 2.43 -0.84
N THR A 246 -7.95 2.41 -0.91
CA THR A 246 -7.11 3.61 -0.93
C THR A 246 -6.69 3.95 -2.35
N VAL A 247 -7.08 5.12 -2.83
CA VAL A 247 -6.64 5.67 -4.12
C VAL A 247 -5.17 6.07 -4.01
N GLU A 248 -4.34 5.60 -4.94
CA GLU A 248 -2.91 5.85 -5.00
C GLU A 248 -2.52 6.52 -6.33
N LEU A 249 -2.18 7.81 -6.29
CA LEU A 249 -1.94 8.64 -7.47
C LEU A 249 -0.63 9.42 -7.40
N TYR A 250 0.48 8.75 -7.06
CA TYR A 250 1.80 9.36 -6.93
C TYR A 250 2.30 10.13 -8.18
N PRO A 251 1.86 9.87 -9.43
CA PRO A 251 2.27 10.69 -10.57
C PRO A 251 1.69 12.11 -10.56
N TYR A 252 0.60 12.33 -9.82
CA TYR A 252 -0.15 13.61 -9.83
C TYR A 252 0.29 14.60 -8.74
N GLN A 253 1.53 14.52 -8.28
CA GLN A 253 2.06 15.38 -7.20
C GLN A 253 2.06 16.89 -7.52
N ASN A 254 1.88 17.28 -8.79
CA ASN A 254 1.72 18.68 -9.19
C ASN A 254 0.30 19.21 -8.97
N ASN A 255 -0.70 18.34 -8.95
CA ASN A 255 -2.10 18.71 -8.76
C ASN A 255 -2.88 17.58 -8.03
N PRO A 256 -2.48 17.19 -6.82
CA PRO A 256 -3.04 16.03 -6.12
C PRO A 256 -4.51 16.24 -5.73
N VAL A 257 -4.91 17.46 -5.39
CA VAL A 257 -6.29 17.78 -5.03
C VAL A 257 -7.24 17.57 -6.21
N PHE A 258 -6.86 18.02 -7.41
CA PHE A 258 -7.63 17.80 -8.63
C PHE A 258 -7.75 16.28 -8.93
N ALA A 259 -6.63 15.58 -8.93
CA ALA A 259 -6.62 14.14 -9.21
C ALA A 259 -7.46 13.35 -8.19
N GLY A 260 -7.32 13.68 -6.91
CA GLY A 260 -8.10 13.08 -5.83
C GLY A 260 -9.60 13.35 -5.95
N ALA A 261 -10.00 14.59 -6.31
CA ALA A 261 -11.39 14.95 -6.48
C ALA A 261 -12.04 14.23 -7.67
N ARG A 262 -11.33 14.12 -8.80
CA ARG A 262 -11.79 13.36 -9.98
C ARG A 262 -11.96 11.88 -9.66
N ALA A 263 -10.98 11.29 -8.99
CA ALA A 263 -11.05 9.89 -8.53
C ALA A 263 -12.23 9.68 -7.58
N PHE A 264 -12.39 10.55 -6.59
CA PHE A 264 -13.48 10.46 -5.63
C PHE A 264 -14.86 10.52 -6.27
N GLU A 265 -15.07 11.48 -7.18
CA GLU A 265 -16.33 11.64 -7.91
C GLU A 265 -16.71 10.37 -8.68
N PHE A 266 -15.76 9.84 -9.47
CA PHE A 266 -15.95 8.61 -10.24
C PHE A 266 -16.28 7.42 -9.32
N LEU A 267 -15.48 7.19 -8.29
CA LEU A 267 -15.63 6.05 -7.40
C LEU A 267 -16.90 6.12 -6.55
N ARG A 268 -17.27 7.33 -6.09
CA ARG A 268 -18.52 7.54 -5.36
C ARG A 268 -19.74 7.24 -6.24
N GLY A 269 -19.71 7.68 -7.51
CA GLY A 269 -20.75 7.34 -8.49
C GLY A 269 -20.90 5.83 -8.65
N LEU A 270 -19.79 5.13 -8.82
CA LEU A 270 -19.77 3.68 -8.96
C LEU A 270 -20.31 2.95 -7.73
N LEU A 271 -19.97 3.41 -6.53
CA LEU A 271 -20.45 2.82 -5.27
C LEU A 271 -21.96 2.97 -5.06
N LEU A 272 -22.60 3.94 -5.69
CA LEU A 272 -24.06 4.09 -5.63
C LEU A 272 -24.80 3.13 -6.57
N GLU A 273 -24.08 2.50 -7.53
CA GLU A 273 -24.64 1.55 -8.49
C GLU A 273 -24.51 0.08 -8.07
N ILE A 274 -23.77 -0.20 -6.99
CA ILE A 274 -23.47 -1.54 -6.49
C ILE A 274 -24.17 -1.79 -5.16
#